data_35faf3e8f925b5455201cc4ecdd96a23
#
_entry.id   35faf3e8f925b5455201cc4ecdd96a23
#
_cell.length_a   1.000
_cell.length_b   1.000
_cell.length_c   1.000
_cell.angle_alpha   90.00
_cell.angle_beta   90.00
_cell.angle_gamma   90.00
#
_symmetry.space_group_name_H-M   'P 1'
#
loop_
_entity.id
_entity.type
_entity.pdbx_description
1 polymer ?
#
loop_
_entity_poly.entity_id
_entity_poly.type
_entity_poly.pdbx_seq_one_letter_code
_entity_poly.pdbx_strand_id
1 'polypeptide(L)'
;RDRSPSRGLGDVYKRQEVIGISSAIFSTTGASQGVGFAIPANLAGWVISQLKEHGEVKRGWIGIKIQPNTPEIADSLGISANQGVVVSGVTEQGPAQKAGLQAGDIVLSFNRQPIDNTKNLSRLIAETKIGTPAPIEIWRSGQKQTLTVPIELMPEETPLSAAKETASDAAETPDNGESLNIIGFTVKEISPELAERYKLAPSTSGVVVTDILPNSDASRKGIKIGDIIVKIDKRNIIGESAFHEYVNDARRENNRPVLLAIQGQEALHFVAVKLMSHD
;
A
#
# COMPACT_ATOMS: atom_id res chain seq x y z
N ARG A 1 57.27 12.10 6.83
CA ARG A 1 56.87 11.09 7.83
C ARG A 1 56.00 10.11 7.10
N ASP A 2 56.60 8.97 6.70
CA ASP A 2 55.90 7.81 6.15
C ASP A 2 54.91 7.28 7.17
N ARG A 3 53.64 7.38 6.85
CA ARG A 3 52.61 6.65 7.56
C ARG A 3 52.64 5.22 7.03
N SER A 4 53.21 4.31 7.80
CA SER A 4 53.08 2.87 7.53
C SER A 4 51.60 2.54 7.36
N PRO A 5 51.16 1.94 6.25
CA PRO A 5 49.79 1.45 6.11
C PRO A 5 49.57 0.39 7.18
N SER A 6 48.49 0.49 7.91
CA SER A 6 48.12 -0.49 8.92
C SER A 6 48.08 -1.88 8.31
N ARG A 7 48.71 -2.86 8.97
CA ARG A 7 48.87 -4.24 8.50
C ARG A 7 47.60 -5.02 8.14
N GLY A 8 46.41 -4.39 8.33
CA GLY A 8 45.13 -5.00 8.01
C GLY A 8 44.57 -4.65 6.62
N LEU A 9 45.12 -3.66 5.91
CA LEU A 9 44.58 -3.21 4.62
C LEU A 9 45.08 -4.06 3.42
N GLY A 10 46.17 -4.79 3.58
CA GLY A 10 46.72 -5.61 2.47
C GLY A 10 45.82 -6.76 1.99
N ASP A 11 45.01 -7.32 2.89
CA ASP A 11 44.09 -8.40 2.55
C ASP A 11 42.76 -7.89 1.99
N VAL A 12 42.36 -6.65 2.34
CA VAL A 12 41.17 -5.99 1.80
C VAL A 12 41.33 -5.68 0.32
N TYR A 13 42.57 -5.38 -0.14
CA TYR A 13 42.83 -5.07 -1.54
C TYR A 13 42.95 -6.28 -2.47
N LYS A 14 43.05 -7.48 -1.94
CA LYS A 14 43.19 -8.71 -2.77
C LYS A 14 41.86 -9.23 -3.31
N ARG A 15 40.76 -8.84 -2.73
CA ARG A 15 39.38 -9.15 -3.17
C ARG A 15 38.56 -7.88 -3.25
N GLN A 16 38.92 -6.95 -4.14
CA GLN A 16 38.15 -5.72 -4.33
C GLN A 16 36.89 -6.04 -5.12
N GLU A 17 35.80 -6.23 -4.41
CA GLU A 17 34.47 -6.31 -4.99
C GLU A 17 33.74 -4.99 -4.76
N VAL A 18 33.10 -4.45 -5.78
CA VAL A 18 32.23 -3.28 -5.64
C VAL A 18 30.94 -3.75 -4.98
N ILE A 19 30.73 -3.38 -3.72
CA ILE A 19 29.52 -3.73 -2.96
C ILE A 19 28.42 -2.71 -3.11
N GLY A 20 28.73 -1.48 -3.52
CA GLY A 20 27.76 -0.40 -3.72
C GLY A 20 28.39 0.86 -4.26
N ILE A 21 27.54 1.78 -4.71
CA ILE A 21 27.88 3.11 -5.22
C ILE A 21 27.32 4.15 -4.27
N SER A 22 28.18 5.02 -3.69
CA SER A 22 27.72 6.11 -2.82
C SER A 22 26.76 7.03 -3.57
N SER A 23 25.58 7.28 -3.01
CA SER A 23 24.51 8.04 -3.68
C SER A 23 24.13 9.32 -2.94
N ALA A 24 24.10 9.31 -1.61
CA ALA A 24 23.67 10.44 -0.80
C ALA A 24 24.26 10.39 0.60
N ILE A 25 24.30 11.54 1.26
CA ILE A 25 24.55 11.66 2.70
C ILE A 25 23.36 12.34 3.36
N PHE A 26 23.01 11.91 4.56
CA PHE A 26 22.05 12.64 5.39
C PHE A 26 22.79 13.75 6.16
N SER A 27 22.36 15.01 5.98
CA SER A 27 22.94 16.13 6.66
C SER A 27 21.92 17.25 6.81
N THR A 28 21.78 17.77 8.04
CA THR A 28 20.95 18.95 8.33
C THR A 28 21.73 20.26 8.17
N THR A 29 23.08 20.18 8.11
CA THR A 29 23.99 21.36 8.07
C THR A 29 24.87 21.40 6.83
N GLY A 30 24.69 20.45 5.89
CA GLY A 30 25.56 20.31 4.70
C GLY A 30 26.89 19.55 4.97
N ALA A 31 27.24 19.30 6.24
CA ALA A 31 28.41 18.50 6.62
C ALA A 31 28.00 17.03 6.85
N SER A 32 28.94 16.09 6.67
CA SER A 32 28.69 14.68 6.92
C SER A 32 28.43 14.44 8.40
N GLN A 33 27.25 13.89 8.74
CA GLN A 33 26.88 13.49 10.11
C GLN A 33 27.03 11.98 10.38
N GLY A 34 27.86 11.30 9.58
CA GLY A 34 28.17 9.89 9.77
C GLY A 34 27.16 8.90 9.15
N VAL A 35 26.11 9.39 8.48
CA VAL A 35 25.16 8.52 7.75
C VAL A 35 25.28 8.77 6.25
N GLY A 36 25.67 7.73 5.52
CA GLY A 36 25.73 7.73 4.07
C GLY A 36 24.86 6.61 3.47
N PHE A 37 24.36 6.85 2.28
CA PHE A 37 23.57 5.87 1.53
C PHE A 37 24.34 5.42 0.31
N ALA A 38 24.21 4.13 -0.03
CA ALA A 38 24.80 3.56 -1.22
C ALA A 38 23.77 2.74 -1.98
N ILE A 39 23.83 2.77 -3.31
CA ILE A 39 23.08 1.88 -4.18
C ILE A 39 23.80 0.53 -4.18
N PRO A 40 23.15 -0.60 -3.83
CA PRO A 40 23.77 -1.92 -3.86
C PRO A 40 24.31 -2.29 -5.24
N ALA A 41 25.46 -2.96 -5.28
CA ALA A 41 26.15 -3.29 -6.55
C ALA A 41 25.31 -4.15 -7.50
N ASN A 42 24.47 -5.06 -6.99
CA ASN A 42 23.56 -5.87 -7.79
C ASN A 42 22.52 -5.01 -8.54
N LEU A 43 21.93 -4.02 -7.87
CA LEU A 43 20.99 -3.07 -8.49
C LEU A 43 21.71 -2.18 -9.51
N ALA A 44 22.88 -1.66 -9.14
CA ALA A 44 23.70 -0.85 -10.06
C ALA A 44 24.09 -1.65 -11.30
N GLY A 45 24.49 -2.92 -11.15
CA GLY A 45 24.82 -3.80 -12.27
C GLY A 45 23.67 -3.99 -13.24
N TRP A 46 22.45 -4.24 -12.73
CA TRP A 46 21.25 -4.33 -13.55
C TRP A 46 20.99 -3.04 -14.34
N VAL A 47 21.03 -1.88 -13.67
CA VAL A 47 20.84 -0.56 -14.32
C VAL A 47 21.89 -0.32 -15.40
N ILE A 48 23.17 -0.58 -15.10
CA ILE A 48 24.28 -0.41 -16.05
C ILE A 48 24.09 -1.30 -17.29
N SER A 49 23.66 -2.55 -17.11
CA SER A 49 23.40 -3.47 -18.24
C SER A 49 22.30 -2.90 -19.14
N GLN A 50 21.19 -2.42 -18.56
CA GLN A 50 20.11 -1.79 -19.33
C GLN A 50 20.59 -0.56 -20.11
N LEU A 51 21.36 0.31 -19.47
CA LEU A 51 21.91 1.51 -20.11
C LEU A 51 22.89 1.16 -21.26
N LYS A 52 23.70 0.12 -21.09
CA LYS A 52 24.61 -0.35 -22.14
C LYS A 52 23.91 -0.98 -23.34
N GLU A 53 22.84 -1.74 -23.09
CA GLU A 53 22.12 -2.48 -24.14
C GLU A 53 21.08 -1.62 -24.86
N HIS A 54 20.41 -0.71 -24.13
CA HIS A 54 19.25 0.00 -24.63
C HIS A 54 19.36 1.52 -24.59
N GLY A 55 20.41 2.08 -23.94
CA GLY A 55 20.55 3.53 -23.73
C GLY A 55 19.62 4.10 -22.65
N GLU A 56 18.66 3.33 -22.19
CA GLU A 56 17.65 3.71 -21.19
C GLU A 56 17.31 2.54 -20.24
N VAL A 57 16.75 2.86 -19.07
CA VAL A 57 16.32 1.84 -18.09
C VAL A 57 14.85 1.51 -18.32
N LYS A 58 14.58 0.33 -18.88
CA LYS A 58 13.21 -0.19 -19.06
C LYS A 58 12.77 -0.96 -17.84
N ARG A 59 11.74 -0.47 -17.15
CA ARG A 59 11.20 -1.11 -15.96
C ARG A 59 9.94 -1.91 -16.29
N GLY A 60 9.89 -3.15 -15.81
CA GLY A 60 8.67 -3.94 -15.86
C GLY A 60 7.57 -3.31 -15.01
N TRP A 61 6.34 -3.45 -15.48
CA TRP A 61 5.14 -2.94 -14.84
C TRP A 61 3.97 -3.90 -15.04
N ILE A 62 3.11 -4.01 -14.03
CA ILE A 62 1.91 -4.86 -14.10
C ILE A 62 0.62 -4.10 -13.78
N GLY A 63 0.71 -2.83 -13.37
CA GLY A 63 -0.47 -1.99 -13.12
C GLY A 63 -1.19 -2.31 -11.82
N ILE A 64 -0.46 -2.42 -10.70
CA ILE A 64 -1.04 -2.56 -9.36
C ILE A 64 -0.59 -1.45 -8.43
N LYS A 65 -1.46 -1.05 -7.52
CA LYS A 65 -1.15 -0.29 -6.32
C LYS A 65 -1.08 -1.27 -5.15
N ILE A 66 -0.10 -1.11 -4.28
CA ILE A 66 0.17 -2.06 -3.20
C ILE A 66 0.36 -1.36 -1.86
N GLN A 67 -0.01 -2.04 -0.79
CA GLN A 67 0.20 -1.58 0.58
C GLN A 67 0.74 -2.71 1.46
N PRO A 68 1.42 -2.39 2.57
CA PRO A 68 1.88 -3.40 3.52
C PRO A 68 0.71 -4.20 4.10
N ASN A 69 0.94 -5.50 4.31
CA ASN A 69 0.02 -6.35 5.05
C ASN A 69 0.30 -6.20 6.55
N THR A 70 -0.52 -5.40 7.25
CA THR A 70 -0.40 -5.23 8.71
C THR A 70 -0.97 -6.43 9.45
N PRO A 71 -0.56 -6.67 10.72
CA PRO A 71 -1.11 -7.77 11.51
C PRO A 71 -2.64 -7.78 11.57
N GLU A 72 -3.26 -6.62 11.69
CA GLU A 72 -4.72 -6.49 11.76
C GLU A 72 -5.40 -6.83 10.43
N ILE A 73 -4.78 -6.46 9.29
CA ILE A 73 -5.27 -6.84 7.96
C ILE A 73 -5.13 -8.35 7.77
N ALA A 74 -4.00 -8.90 8.17
CA ALA A 74 -3.73 -10.33 8.09
C ALA A 74 -4.76 -11.14 8.90
N ASP A 75 -5.04 -10.73 10.13
CA ASP A 75 -6.04 -11.36 11.00
C ASP A 75 -7.45 -11.31 10.36
N SER A 76 -7.84 -10.15 9.79
CA SER A 76 -9.14 -9.99 9.11
C SER A 76 -9.28 -10.87 7.88
N LEU A 77 -8.18 -11.19 7.21
CA LEU A 77 -8.16 -12.01 5.99
C LEU A 77 -7.81 -13.49 6.25
N GLY A 78 -7.55 -13.86 7.50
CA GLY A 78 -7.23 -15.23 7.91
C GLY A 78 -5.89 -15.73 7.39
N ILE A 79 -4.88 -14.85 7.34
CA ILE A 79 -3.52 -15.15 6.92
C ILE A 79 -2.52 -14.78 8.03
N SER A 80 -1.33 -15.39 8.02
CA SER A 80 -0.29 -15.04 8.98
C SER A 80 0.19 -13.59 8.81
N ALA A 81 0.39 -12.89 9.92
CA ALA A 81 0.95 -11.54 9.93
C ALA A 81 2.31 -11.49 9.20
N ASN A 82 2.58 -10.38 8.55
CA ASN A 82 3.81 -10.12 7.79
C ASN A 82 4.05 -11.04 6.57
N GLN A 83 3.03 -11.76 6.12
CA GLN A 83 3.13 -12.59 4.93
C GLN A 83 2.42 -11.91 3.76
N GLY A 84 3.21 -11.60 2.71
CA GLY A 84 2.69 -11.00 1.48
C GLY A 84 2.42 -9.50 1.55
N VAL A 85 1.87 -8.99 0.47
CA VAL A 85 1.59 -7.56 0.22
C VAL A 85 0.17 -7.43 -0.31
N VAL A 86 -0.60 -6.50 0.24
CA VAL A 86 -2.00 -6.28 -0.17
C VAL A 86 -2.05 -5.46 -1.45
N VAL A 87 -2.83 -5.90 -2.43
CA VAL A 87 -3.19 -5.13 -3.63
C VAL A 87 -4.28 -4.14 -3.24
N SER A 88 -3.95 -2.86 -3.19
CA SER A 88 -4.90 -1.79 -2.88
C SER A 88 -5.64 -1.27 -4.12
N GLY A 89 -5.09 -1.53 -5.31
CA GLY A 89 -5.74 -1.15 -6.55
C GLY A 89 -5.14 -1.83 -7.76
N VAL A 90 -5.91 -1.90 -8.83
CA VAL A 90 -5.49 -2.44 -10.13
C VAL A 90 -5.83 -1.40 -11.20
N THR A 91 -4.86 -1.07 -12.03
CA THR A 91 -5.03 -0.11 -13.12
C THR A 91 -5.96 -0.70 -14.17
N GLU A 92 -6.96 0.09 -14.58
CA GLU A 92 -7.91 -0.31 -15.63
C GLU A 92 -7.17 -0.62 -16.93
N GLN A 93 -7.59 -1.71 -17.59
CA GLN A 93 -6.98 -2.26 -18.80
C GLN A 93 -5.49 -2.65 -18.67
N GLY A 94 -4.92 -2.57 -17.48
CA GLY A 94 -3.55 -2.99 -17.20
C GLY A 94 -3.35 -4.51 -17.20
N PRO A 95 -2.07 -4.97 -17.25
CA PRO A 95 -1.73 -6.40 -17.31
C PRO A 95 -2.29 -7.20 -16.14
N ALA A 96 -2.27 -6.64 -14.93
CA ALA A 96 -2.78 -7.29 -13.72
C ALA A 96 -4.30 -7.50 -13.80
N GLN A 97 -5.07 -6.50 -14.29
CA GLN A 97 -6.51 -6.63 -14.47
C GLN A 97 -6.84 -7.71 -15.49
N LYS A 98 -6.15 -7.72 -16.64
CA LYS A 98 -6.31 -8.75 -17.68
C LYS A 98 -5.99 -10.15 -17.16
N ALA A 99 -5.06 -10.28 -16.23
CA ALA A 99 -4.72 -11.55 -15.58
C ALA A 99 -5.70 -11.93 -14.46
N GLY A 100 -6.66 -11.07 -14.12
CA GLY A 100 -7.68 -11.32 -13.10
C GLY A 100 -7.27 -10.98 -11.68
N LEU A 101 -6.19 -10.19 -11.45
CA LEU A 101 -5.91 -9.60 -10.15
C LEU A 101 -6.99 -8.60 -9.76
N GLN A 102 -7.28 -8.51 -8.46
CA GLN A 102 -8.29 -7.64 -7.90
C GLN A 102 -7.76 -6.91 -6.64
N ALA A 103 -8.34 -5.74 -6.35
CA ALA A 103 -8.10 -5.08 -5.07
C ALA A 103 -8.61 -5.96 -3.92
N GLY A 104 -7.78 -6.12 -2.87
CA GLY A 104 -8.00 -7.02 -1.76
C GLY A 104 -7.26 -8.36 -1.85
N ASP A 105 -6.61 -8.66 -2.97
CA ASP A 105 -5.70 -9.81 -3.05
C ASP A 105 -4.44 -9.57 -2.21
N ILE A 106 -3.88 -10.63 -1.64
CA ILE A 106 -2.57 -10.58 -1.01
C ILE A 106 -1.58 -11.35 -1.90
N VAL A 107 -0.55 -10.67 -2.39
CA VAL A 107 0.52 -11.28 -3.17
C VAL A 107 1.47 -12.00 -2.22
N LEU A 108 1.55 -13.33 -2.32
CA LEU A 108 2.40 -14.18 -1.51
C LEU A 108 3.75 -14.47 -2.16
N SER A 109 3.75 -14.67 -3.47
CA SER A 109 4.97 -14.87 -4.25
C SER A 109 4.84 -14.25 -5.64
N PHE A 110 5.96 -13.81 -6.19
CA PHE A 110 6.09 -13.32 -7.55
C PHE A 110 7.27 -14.01 -8.23
N ASN A 111 7.04 -14.57 -9.39
CA ASN A 111 8.04 -15.35 -10.15
C ASN A 111 8.74 -16.41 -9.26
N ARG A 112 7.96 -17.15 -8.45
CA ARG A 112 8.39 -18.17 -7.47
C ARG A 112 9.25 -17.64 -6.32
N GLN A 113 9.41 -16.32 -6.17
CA GLN A 113 10.12 -15.72 -5.04
C GLN A 113 9.10 -15.26 -4.01
N PRO A 114 9.23 -15.60 -2.73
CA PRO A 114 8.32 -15.17 -1.68
C PRO A 114 8.39 -13.65 -1.50
N ILE A 115 7.25 -13.05 -1.23
CA ILE A 115 7.09 -11.61 -1.01
C ILE A 115 6.79 -11.36 0.46
N ASP A 116 7.61 -10.55 1.09
CA ASP A 116 7.52 -10.15 2.49
C ASP A 116 7.21 -8.65 2.67
N ASN A 117 7.51 -7.82 1.66
CA ASN A 117 7.28 -6.38 1.72
C ASN A 117 7.06 -5.76 0.34
N THR A 118 6.50 -4.54 0.34
CA THR A 118 6.17 -3.79 -0.87
C THR A 118 7.39 -3.46 -1.73
N LYS A 119 8.53 -3.14 -1.11
CA LYS A 119 9.78 -2.79 -1.81
C LYS A 119 10.31 -3.98 -2.60
N ASN A 120 10.24 -5.20 -2.01
CA ASN A 120 10.69 -6.42 -2.66
C ASN A 120 9.82 -6.72 -3.89
N LEU A 121 8.49 -6.66 -3.77
CA LEU A 121 7.59 -6.88 -4.89
C LEU A 121 7.81 -5.86 -6.02
N SER A 122 7.87 -4.56 -5.70
CA SER A 122 8.11 -3.51 -6.71
C SER A 122 9.44 -3.71 -7.43
N ARG A 123 10.51 -4.07 -6.72
CA ARG A 123 11.81 -4.35 -7.29
C ARG A 123 11.77 -5.56 -8.24
N LEU A 124 11.18 -6.67 -7.81
CA LEU A 124 11.08 -7.89 -8.62
C LEU A 124 10.29 -7.67 -9.90
N ILE A 125 9.19 -6.91 -9.84
CA ILE A 125 8.41 -6.55 -11.03
C ILE A 125 9.27 -5.69 -11.97
N ALA A 126 9.94 -4.65 -11.45
CA ALA A 126 10.76 -3.74 -12.27
C ALA A 126 11.95 -4.44 -12.93
N GLU A 127 12.58 -5.40 -12.27
CA GLU A 127 13.73 -6.17 -12.77
C GLU A 127 13.32 -7.30 -13.74
N THR A 128 12.03 -7.68 -13.78
CA THR A 128 11.57 -8.77 -14.66
C THR A 128 11.49 -8.29 -16.11
N LYS A 129 11.97 -9.12 -17.03
CA LYS A 129 12.03 -8.82 -18.46
C LYS A 129 10.63 -8.55 -19.03
N ILE A 130 10.50 -7.43 -19.74
CA ILE A 130 9.27 -7.03 -20.43
C ILE A 130 8.87 -8.09 -21.46
N GLY A 131 7.55 -8.33 -21.59
CA GLY A 131 6.99 -9.33 -22.49
C GLY A 131 7.01 -10.75 -21.96
N THR A 132 7.61 -11.01 -20.77
CA THR A 132 7.56 -12.34 -20.16
C THR A 132 6.35 -12.52 -19.27
N PRO A 133 5.66 -13.66 -19.31
CA PRO A 133 4.61 -13.99 -18.36
C PRO A 133 5.25 -14.37 -17.01
N ALA A 134 4.85 -13.74 -15.92
CA ALA A 134 5.31 -14.00 -14.57
C ALA A 134 4.21 -14.67 -13.73
N PRO A 135 4.46 -15.84 -13.12
CA PRO A 135 3.52 -16.44 -12.19
C PRO A 135 3.49 -15.64 -10.89
N ILE A 136 2.29 -15.33 -10.42
CA ILE A 136 2.01 -14.64 -9.17
C ILE A 136 1.09 -15.52 -8.32
N GLU A 137 1.50 -15.85 -7.11
CA GLU A 137 0.67 -16.56 -6.14
C GLU A 137 -0.01 -15.55 -5.24
N ILE A 138 -1.33 -15.63 -5.17
CA ILE A 138 -2.15 -14.72 -4.37
C ILE A 138 -2.98 -15.50 -3.35
N TRP A 139 -3.35 -14.80 -2.28
CA TRP A 139 -4.37 -15.22 -1.35
C TRP A 139 -5.64 -14.42 -1.59
N ARG A 140 -6.74 -15.12 -1.91
CA ARG A 140 -8.05 -14.55 -2.16
C ARG A 140 -9.12 -15.39 -1.50
N SER A 141 -9.97 -14.78 -0.70
CA SER A 141 -11.13 -15.45 -0.07
C SER A 141 -10.82 -16.74 0.69
N GLY A 142 -9.66 -16.79 1.38
CA GLY A 142 -9.28 -17.96 2.16
C GLY A 142 -8.54 -19.05 1.36
N GLN A 143 -8.21 -18.81 0.10
CA GLN A 143 -7.56 -19.79 -0.77
C GLN A 143 -6.37 -19.20 -1.52
N LYS A 144 -5.36 -20.03 -1.74
CA LYS A 144 -4.23 -19.70 -2.62
C LYS A 144 -4.63 -19.92 -4.08
N GLN A 145 -4.29 -18.95 -4.93
CA GLN A 145 -4.49 -19.03 -6.37
C GLN A 145 -3.22 -18.58 -7.08
N THR A 146 -2.92 -19.19 -8.22
CA THR A 146 -1.80 -18.77 -9.07
C THR A 146 -2.36 -18.17 -10.34
N LEU A 147 -1.97 -16.92 -10.60
CA LEU A 147 -2.27 -16.20 -11.82
C LEU A 147 -1.00 -16.03 -12.64
N THR A 148 -1.13 -15.80 -13.93
CA THR A 148 0.01 -15.46 -14.80
C THR A 148 -0.19 -14.06 -15.33
N VAL A 149 0.71 -13.15 -14.99
CA VAL A 149 0.62 -11.74 -15.37
C VAL A 149 1.72 -11.40 -16.36
N PRO A 150 1.38 -10.86 -17.55
CA PRO A 150 2.38 -10.39 -18.50
C PRO A 150 3.05 -9.11 -17.94
N ILE A 151 4.37 -9.01 -18.12
CA ILE A 151 5.11 -7.81 -17.76
C ILE A 151 5.09 -6.85 -18.94
N GLU A 152 4.53 -5.67 -18.75
CA GLU A 152 4.53 -4.59 -19.74
C GLU A 152 5.56 -3.50 -19.36
N LEU A 153 5.86 -2.60 -20.30
CA LEU A 153 6.68 -1.43 -20.04
C LEU A 153 5.90 -0.44 -19.17
N MET A 154 6.55 0.13 -18.18
CA MET A 154 5.94 1.17 -17.37
C MET A 154 5.58 2.39 -18.24
N PRO A 155 4.32 2.86 -18.25
CA PRO A 155 3.94 4.06 -18.99
C PRO A 155 4.72 5.29 -18.48
N GLU A 156 5.13 6.16 -19.39
CA GLU A 156 5.91 7.37 -19.03
C GLU A 156 5.11 8.40 -18.21
N GLU A 157 3.77 8.34 -18.26
CA GLU A 157 2.85 9.31 -17.64
C GLU A 157 2.24 8.82 -16.31
N THR A 158 2.90 7.97 -15.57
CA THR A 158 2.45 7.72 -14.20
C THR A 158 3.30 8.59 -13.27
N PRO A 159 2.85 9.81 -12.88
CA PRO A 159 3.51 10.53 -11.82
C PRO A 159 3.45 9.64 -10.58
N LEU A 160 4.59 9.32 -10.02
CA LEU A 160 4.69 8.92 -8.62
C LEU A 160 4.14 10.10 -7.81
N SER A 161 2.83 10.15 -7.62
CA SER A 161 2.19 11.13 -6.76
C SER A 161 2.71 10.89 -5.35
N ALA A 162 3.70 11.68 -4.99
CA ALA A 162 4.10 11.86 -3.61
C ALA A 162 2.90 12.50 -2.91
N ALA A 163 2.32 11.77 -1.97
CA ALA A 163 1.25 12.24 -1.12
C ALA A 163 1.62 13.61 -0.54
N LYS A 164 0.97 14.66 -1.04
CA LYS A 164 1.01 15.97 -0.43
C LYS A 164 -0.07 15.96 0.65
N GLU A 165 0.34 15.91 1.89
CA GLU A 165 -0.52 16.18 3.04
C GLU A 165 -1.05 17.59 2.93
N THR A 166 -2.32 17.73 2.61
CA THR A 166 -3.05 18.97 2.83
C THR A 166 -4.01 18.75 3.98
N ALA A 167 -3.62 19.28 5.15
CA ALA A 167 -4.52 19.50 6.26
C ALA A 167 -5.60 20.51 5.81
N SER A 168 -6.85 20.14 5.94
CA SER A 168 -7.99 21.04 5.86
C SER A 168 -8.74 20.98 7.17
N ASP A 169 -8.56 22.03 7.98
CA ASP A 169 -9.42 22.36 9.11
C ASP A 169 -10.81 22.71 8.59
N ALA A 170 -11.81 21.98 9.04
CA ALA A 170 -13.18 22.47 9.08
C ALA A 170 -13.91 21.75 10.23
N ALA A 171 -13.97 22.43 11.37
CA ALA A 171 -14.83 22.07 12.48
C ALA A 171 -16.28 22.43 12.14
N GLU A 172 -17.16 21.43 12.13
CA GLU A 172 -18.60 21.63 12.29
C GLU A 172 -19.18 20.51 13.16
N THR A 173 -20.11 20.91 14.01
CA THR A 173 -20.86 20.27 15.08
C THR A 173 -21.15 18.78 14.94
N PRO A 174 -20.98 18.00 16.03
CA PRO A 174 -21.20 16.56 16.02
C PRO A 174 -22.71 16.23 15.98
N ASP A 175 -23.10 15.53 14.94
CA ASP A 175 -24.34 14.77 14.94
C ASP A 175 -24.03 13.43 15.64
N ASN A 176 -24.60 13.23 16.83
CA ASN A 176 -24.36 12.07 17.70
C ASN A 176 -24.98 10.80 17.11
N GLY A 177 -24.34 10.18 16.13
CA GLY A 177 -24.73 8.89 15.59
C GLY A 177 -24.21 7.73 16.43
N GLU A 178 -24.99 6.64 16.56
CA GLU A 178 -24.63 5.41 17.29
C GLU A 178 -23.29 4.79 16.84
N SER A 179 -22.87 5.03 15.61
CA SER A 179 -21.61 4.55 15.05
C SER A 179 -20.36 5.15 15.67
N LEU A 180 -20.41 6.40 16.17
CA LEU A 180 -19.30 7.05 16.86
C LEU A 180 -18.82 6.25 18.06
N ASN A 181 -19.76 5.63 18.77
CA ASN A 181 -19.46 4.89 19.99
C ASN A 181 -18.94 3.45 19.75
N ILE A 182 -19.10 2.91 18.54
CA ILE A 182 -18.72 1.54 18.24
C ILE A 182 -17.38 1.47 17.47
N ILE A 183 -17.23 2.30 16.44
CA ILE A 183 -16.07 2.24 15.53
C ILE A 183 -15.18 3.48 15.60
N GLY A 184 -15.65 4.54 16.27
CA GLY A 184 -14.89 5.77 16.47
C GLY A 184 -15.01 6.80 15.34
N PHE A 185 -15.99 6.65 14.45
CA PHE A 185 -16.34 7.64 13.43
C PHE A 185 -17.80 7.50 13.02
N THR A 186 -18.36 8.55 12.42
CA THR A 186 -19.72 8.56 11.87
C THR A 186 -19.66 8.49 10.35
N VAL A 187 -20.64 7.81 9.78
CA VAL A 187 -20.81 7.76 8.32
C VAL A 187 -22.21 8.27 7.93
N LYS A 188 -22.32 8.79 6.74
CA LYS A 188 -23.59 9.13 6.09
C LYS A 188 -23.65 8.56 4.69
N GLU A 189 -24.85 8.27 4.22
CA GLU A 189 -25.08 7.92 2.82
C GLU A 189 -24.68 9.08 1.90
N ILE A 190 -24.10 8.76 0.73
CA ILE A 190 -23.66 9.77 -0.22
C ILE A 190 -24.88 10.45 -0.85
N SER A 191 -25.26 11.62 -0.32
CA SER A 191 -26.26 12.50 -0.94
C SER A 191 -25.62 13.36 -2.04
N PRO A 192 -26.40 13.93 -2.97
CA PRO A 192 -25.88 14.86 -3.99
C PRO A 192 -25.13 16.05 -3.37
N GLU A 193 -25.58 16.54 -2.23
CA GLU A 193 -24.93 17.63 -1.48
C GLU A 193 -23.57 17.24 -0.94
N LEU A 194 -23.47 16.02 -0.37
CA LEU A 194 -22.20 15.48 0.14
C LEU A 194 -21.26 15.14 -1.02
N ALA A 195 -21.79 14.63 -2.13
CA ALA A 195 -21.00 14.38 -3.33
C ALA A 195 -20.36 15.66 -3.89
N GLU A 196 -21.10 16.77 -3.92
CA GLU A 196 -20.58 18.07 -4.35
C GLU A 196 -19.55 18.62 -3.34
N ARG A 197 -19.88 18.57 -2.03
CA ARG A 197 -19.01 19.05 -0.94
C ARG A 197 -17.65 18.36 -0.94
N TYR A 198 -17.62 17.03 -1.13
CA TYR A 198 -16.40 16.23 -1.12
C TYR A 198 -15.84 15.95 -2.52
N LYS A 199 -16.40 16.57 -3.58
CA LYS A 199 -15.97 16.43 -5.00
C LYS A 199 -15.91 14.96 -5.47
N LEU A 200 -16.95 14.20 -5.13
CA LEU A 200 -17.03 12.77 -5.45
C LEU A 200 -17.50 12.55 -6.88
N ALA A 201 -17.05 11.46 -7.51
CA ALA A 201 -17.55 11.08 -8.82
C ALA A 201 -19.03 10.64 -8.72
N PRO A 202 -19.87 10.94 -9.74
CA PRO A 202 -21.30 10.60 -9.71
C PRO A 202 -21.61 9.09 -9.57
N SER A 203 -20.65 8.24 -9.89
CA SER A 203 -20.76 6.77 -9.80
C SER A 203 -20.23 6.18 -8.50
N THR A 204 -19.84 7.01 -7.53
CA THR A 204 -19.29 6.55 -6.26
C THR A 204 -20.40 5.97 -5.39
N SER A 205 -20.29 4.69 -5.05
CA SER A 205 -21.18 4.00 -4.11
C SER A 205 -20.45 3.76 -2.79
N GLY A 206 -21.19 3.80 -1.67
CA GLY A 206 -20.64 3.62 -0.35
C GLY A 206 -21.20 4.61 0.65
N VAL A 207 -20.49 4.81 1.75
CA VAL A 207 -20.81 5.81 2.78
C VAL A 207 -19.62 6.74 2.97
N VAL A 208 -19.88 8.01 3.27
CA VAL A 208 -18.86 9.03 3.52
C VAL A 208 -18.66 9.20 5.02
N VAL A 209 -17.41 9.31 5.46
CA VAL A 209 -17.05 9.63 6.84
C VAL A 209 -17.31 11.11 7.08
N THR A 210 -18.20 11.42 8.02
CA THR A 210 -18.61 12.81 8.33
C THR A 210 -18.03 13.33 9.63
N ASP A 211 -17.69 12.44 10.57
CA ASP A 211 -17.07 12.82 11.84
C ASP A 211 -16.16 11.69 12.36
N ILE A 212 -15.11 12.05 13.13
CA ILE A 212 -14.14 11.11 13.68
C ILE A 212 -13.84 11.47 15.12
N LEU A 213 -13.99 10.49 16.02
CA LEU A 213 -13.65 10.65 17.42
C LEU A 213 -12.13 10.82 17.58
N PRO A 214 -11.64 11.91 18.18
CA PRO A 214 -10.23 12.11 18.48
C PRO A 214 -9.68 10.94 19.32
N ASN A 215 -8.45 10.48 19.01
CA ASN A 215 -7.79 9.36 19.68
C ASN A 215 -8.46 7.97 19.47
N SER A 216 -9.46 7.85 18.62
CA SER A 216 -9.99 6.55 18.20
C SER A 216 -8.95 5.73 17.41
N ASP A 217 -9.21 4.43 17.26
CA ASP A 217 -8.37 3.58 16.41
C ASP A 217 -8.42 4.03 14.93
N ALA A 218 -9.59 4.47 14.49
CA ALA A 218 -9.80 5.04 13.17
C ALA A 218 -8.93 6.30 12.92
N SER A 219 -8.93 7.25 13.87
CA SER A 219 -8.11 8.46 13.82
C SER A 219 -6.62 8.14 13.77
N ARG A 220 -6.14 7.20 14.63
CA ARG A 220 -4.73 6.78 14.64
C ARG A 220 -4.30 6.08 13.34
N LYS A 221 -5.20 5.43 12.65
CA LYS A 221 -4.95 4.74 11.37
C LYS A 221 -5.13 5.63 10.15
N GLY A 222 -5.37 6.93 10.36
CA GLY A 222 -5.35 7.93 9.32
C GLY A 222 -6.63 8.03 8.50
N ILE A 223 -7.76 7.51 9.00
CA ILE A 223 -9.07 7.77 8.40
C ILE A 223 -9.39 9.26 8.58
N LYS A 224 -9.90 9.89 7.54
CA LYS A 224 -10.20 11.33 7.50
C LYS A 224 -11.68 11.58 7.18
N ILE A 225 -12.17 12.73 7.62
CA ILE A 225 -13.48 13.23 7.21
C ILE A 225 -13.46 13.42 5.68
N GLY A 226 -14.50 12.92 5.01
CA GLY A 226 -14.60 12.92 3.55
C GLY A 226 -14.08 11.64 2.89
N ASP A 227 -13.49 10.72 3.64
CA ASP A 227 -13.15 9.40 3.12
C ASP A 227 -14.42 8.60 2.83
N ILE A 228 -14.39 7.79 1.77
CA ILE A 228 -15.53 6.99 1.34
C ILE A 228 -15.24 5.53 1.63
N ILE A 229 -16.12 4.90 2.41
CA ILE A 229 -16.02 3.48 2.69
C ILE A 229 -16.88 2.74 1.68
N VAL A 230 -16.24 1.95 0.81
CA VAL A 230 -16.90 1.21 -0.27
C VAL A 230 -17.15 -0.24 0.07
N LYS A 231 -16.35 -0.82 1.00
CA LYS A 231 -16.52 -2.21 1.46
C LYS A 231 -16.19 -2.34 2.93
N ILE A 232 -16.87 -3.27 3.59
CA ILE A 232 -16.53 -3.82 4.90
C ILE A 232 -16.22 -5.30 4.70
N ASP A 233 -15.02 -5.72 5.09
CA ASP A 233 -14.51 -7.08 4.85
C ASP A 233 -14.64 -7.47 3.36
N LYS A 234 -15.56 -8.37 3.04
CA LYS A 234 -15.80 -8.83 1.66
C LYS A 234 -17.11 -8.29 1.08
N ARG A 235 -17.87 -7.49 1.84
CA ARG A 235 -19.22 -7.03 1.48
C ARG A 235 -19.16 -5.59 0.96
N ASN A 236 -19.82 -5.32 -0.17
CA ASN A 236 -19.99 -3.96 -0.65
C ASN A 236 -20.98 -3.21 0.23
N ILE A 237 -20.73 -1.95 0.50
CA ILE A 237 -21.64 -1.08 1.25
C ILE A 237 -22.57 -0.38 0.27
N ILE A 238 -23.88 -0.54 0.50
CA ILE A 238 -24.93 0.15 -0.23
C ILE A 238 -25.75 0.90 0.81
N GLY A 239 -25.30 2.10 1.21
CA GLY A 239 -25.97 2.95 2.17
C GLY A 239 -25.57 2.72 3.64
N GLU A 240 -26.04 3.65 4.49
CA GLU A 240 -25.71 3.73 5.91
C GLU A 240 -26.22 2.54 6.73
N SER A 241 -27.45 2.09 6.45
CA SER A 241 -28.05 0.97 7.16
C SER A 241 -27.25 -0.33 7.03
N ALA A 242 -26.74 -0.62 5.82
CA ALA A 242 -25.89 -1.78 5.59
C ALA A 242 -24.56 -1.68 6.35
N PHE A 243 -23.99 -0.49 6.44
CA PHE A 243 -22.78 -0.22 7.22
C PHE A 243 -23.00 -0.58 8.69
N HIS A 244 -24.07 -0.08 9.30
CA HIS A 244 -24.39 -0.33 10.71
C HIS A 244 -24.66 -1.81 10.99
N GLU A 245 -25.38 -2.49 10.12
CA GLU A 245 -25.63 -3.93 10.25
C GLU A 245 -24.30 -4.72 10.28
N TYR A 246 -23.37 -4.42 9.37
CA TYR A 246 -22.08 -5.12 9.30
C TYR A 246 -21.19 -4.83 10.51
N VAL A 247 -21.17 -3.60 11.01
CA VAL A 247 -20.42 -3.25 12.22
C VAL A 247 -21.01 -3.97 13.45
N ASN A 248 -22.33 -4.03 13.55
CA ASN A 248 -23.01 -4.75 14.63
C ASN A 248 -22.78 -6.28 14.56
N ASP A 249 -22.75 -6.85 13.37
CA ASP A 249 -22.42 -8.27 13.19
C ASP A 249 -20.97 -8.55 13.66
N ALA A 250 -20.00 -7.73 13.25
CA ALA A 250 -18.61 -7.86 13.68
C ALA A 250 -18.44 -7.72 15.20
N ARG A 251 -19.26 -6.86 15.83
CA ARG A 251 -19.31 -6.72 17.29
C ARG A 251 -19.82 -7.99 17.98
N ARG A 252 -20.85 -8.64 17.42
CA ARG A 252 -21.40 -9.91 17.93
C ARG A 252 -20.42 -11.07 17.77
N GLU A 253 -19.56 -11.02 16.76
CA GLU A 253 -18.51 -12.00 16.46
C GLU A 253 -17.20 -11.75 17.23
N ASN A 254 -17.25 -11.62 18.56
CA ASN A 254 -16.07 -11.39 19.43
C ASN A 254 -15.31 -10.08 19.20
N ASN A 255 -15.98 -9.02 18.81
CA ASN A 255 -15.34 -7.69 18.66
C ASN A 255 -14.14 -7.71 17.72
N ARG A 256 -14.20 -8.53 16.67
CA ARG A 256 -13.09 -8.66 15.69
C ARG A 256 -12.82 -7.34 14.97
N PRO A 257 -11.57 -7.07 14.58
CA PRO A 257 -11.26 -5.92 13.73
C PRO A 257 -12.06 -5.99 12.42
N VAL A 258 -12.56 -4.85 11.98
CA VAL A 258 -13.31 -4.71 10.73
C VAL A 258 -12.39 -4.17 9.65
N LEU A 259 -12.28 -4.87 8.54
CA LEU A 259 -11.47 -4.44 7.40
C LEU A 259 -12.31 -3.52 6.50
N LEU A 260 -11.91 -2.25 6.45
CA LEU A 260 -12.54 -1.23 5.63
C LEU A 260 -11.75 -1.04 4.33
N ALA A 261 -12.43 -1.05 3.20
CA ALA A 261 -11.87 -0.56 1.95
C ALA A 261 -12.32 0.88 1.77
N ILE A 262 -11.37 1.79 1.85
CA ILE A 262 -11.58 3.22 1.83
C ILE A 262 -11.09 3.77 0.51
N GLN A 263 -11.95 4.47 -0.20
CA GLN A 263 -11.60 5.20 -1.40
C GLN A 263 -11.21 6.63 -1.00
N GLY A 264 -9.91 6.88 -0.97
CA GLY A 264 -9.38 8.24 -0.86
C GLY A 264 -9.42 8.95 -2.22
N GLN A 265 -8.94 10.19 -2.25
CA GLN A 265 -8.96 11.02 -3.48
C GLN A 265 -8.18 10.40 -4.67
N GLU A 266 -7.17 9.58 -4.40
CA GLU A 266 -6.28 9.03 -5.45
C GLU A 266 -6.25 7.49 -5.52
N ALA A 267 -6.59 6.80 -4.45
CA ALA A 267 -6.49 5.34 -4.40
C ALA A 267 -7.39 4.72 -3.33
N LEU A 268 -7.79 3.48 -3.60
CA LEU A 268 -8.37 2.60 -2.59
C LEU A 268 -7.26 2.16 -1.63
N HIS A 269 -7.53 2.16 -0.33
CA HIS A 269 -6.64 1.58 0.67
C HIS A 269 -7.45 0.78 1.69
N PHE A 270 -6.81 -0.22 2.30
CA PHE A 270 -7.44 -1.08 3.28
C PHE A 270 -6.97 -0.70 4.68
N VAL A 271 -7.93 -0.52 5.59
CA VAL A 271 -7.67 -0.20 6.99
C VAL A 271 -8.48 -1.15 7.86
N ALA A 272 -7.82 -1.93 8.70
CA ALA A 272 -8.50 -2.73 9.70
C ALA A 272 -8.68 -1.92 10.98
N VAL A 273 -9.92 -1.67 11.39
CA VAL A 273 -10.26 -0.86 12.57
C VAL A 273 -10.78 -1.76 13.68
N LYS A 274 -10.26 -1.59 14.90
CA LYS A 274 -10.76 -2.27 16.09
C LYS A 274 -12.02 -1.57 16.58
N LEU A 275 -13.03 -2.37 16.92
CA LEU A 275 -14.25 -1.86 17.51
C LEU A 275 -13.99 -1.45 18.97
N MET A 276 -14.64 -0.38 19.40
CA MET A 276 -14.53 0.10 20.77
C MET A 276 -15.33 -0.84 21.69
N SER A 277 -14.67 -1.39 22.72
CA SER A 277 -15.35 -2.11 23.79
C SER A 277 -16.13 -1.10 24.64
N HIS A 278 -17.42 -1.33 24.84
CA HIS A 278 -18.17 -0.68 25.93
C HIS A 278 -17.72 -1.35 27.23
N ASP A 279 -17.01 -0.59 28.07
CA ASP A 279 -16.99 -0.85 29.51
C ASP A 279 -18.32 -0.45 30.14
#